data_8a3bb15e6e951180a25adf8c07bd5f17
#
_entry.id   8a3bb15e6e951180a25adf8c07bd5f17
#
_cell.length_a   1.000
_cell.length_b   1.000
_cell.length_c   1.000
_cell.angle_alpha   90.00
_cell.angle_beta   90.00
_cell.angle_gamma   90.00
#
_symmetry.space_group_name_H-M   'P 1'
#
loop_
_entity.id
_entity.type
_entity.pdbx_description
1 polymer ?
#
loop_
_entity_poly.entity_id
_entity_poly.type
_entity_poly.pdbx_seq_one_letter_code
_entity_poly.pdbx_strand_id
1 'polypeptide(L)'
;LCEIGVTLGADVPYCIWGGTALSEGIGEKLSRVDAMPDCYILIAKPGISVSTAFVYKNLDLPALSKHPDIDGMLECLKEKDLSGICDRLENVLETVTIKEYPIIE
;
A
#
# COMPACT_ATOMS: atom_id res chain seq x y z
N LEU A 1 -21.45 5.04 5.26
CA LEU A 1 -20.78 5.61 4.07
C LEU A 1 -19.73 4.67 3.50
N CYS A 2 -18.87 4.04 4.32
CA CYS A 2 -17.85 3.10 3.84
C CYS A 2 -18.47 1.90 3.12
N GLU A 3 -19.56 1.32 3.65
CA GLU A 3 -20.28 0.20 3.00
C GLU A 3 -20.84 0.56 1.62
N ILE A 4 -21.27 1.80 1.43
CA ILE A 4 -21.67 2.30 0.12
C ILE A 4 -20.43 2.59 -0.73
N GLY A 5 -19.37 3.15 -0.12
CA GLY A 5 -18.14 3.50 -0.79
C GLY A 5 -17.48 2.31 -1.47
N VAL A 6 -17.46 1.13 -0.83
CA VAL A 6 -16.86 -0.08 -1.38
C VAL A 6 -17.49 -0.52 -2.70
N THR A 7 -18.75 -0.20 -2.94
CA THR A 7 -19.44 -0.51 -4.22
C THR A 7 -18.95 0.35 -5.39
N LEU A 8 -18.31 1.47 -5.10
CA LEU A 8 -17.71 2.37 -6.08
C LEU A 8 -16.23 2.05 -6.34
N GLY A 9 -15.54 1.50 -5.34
CA GLY A 9 -14.15 1.10 -5.44
C GLY A 9 -13.58 0.70 -4.09
N ALA A 10 -12.60 -0.20 -4.10
CA ALA A 10 -11.99 -0.76 -2.89
C ALA A 10 -11.35 0.30 -1.98
N ASP A 11 -10.78 1.37 -2.57
CA ASP A 11 -10.06 2.42 -1.83
C ASP A 11 -10.98 3.54 -1.30
N VAL A 12 -12.25 3.57 -1.75
CA VAL A 12 -13.20 4.64 -1.37
C VAL A 12 -13.47 4.65 0.15
N PRO A 13 -13.60 3.51 0.85
CA PRO A 13 -13.71 3.50 2.31
C PRO A 13 -12.55 4.22 3.00
N TYR A 14 -11.31 3.99 2.57
CA TYR A 14 -10.16 4.68 3.13
C TYR A 14 -10.17 6.20 2.85
N CYS A 15 -10.56 6.61 1.65
CA CYS A 15 -10.71 8.03 1.31
C CYS A 15 -11.74 8.76 2.20
N ILE A 16 -12.79 8.04 2.62
CA ILE A 16 -13.80 8.55 3.56
C ILE A 16 -13.23 8.59 4.99
N TRP A 17 -12.50 7.55 5.37
CA TRP A 17 -11.96 7.37 6.72
C TRP A 17 -10.84 8.34 7.04
N GLY A 18 -9.83 8.41 6.17
CA GLY A 18 -8.64 9.24 6.31
C GLY A 18 -7.68 8.77 7.42
N GLY A 19 -6.54 9.45 7.52
CA GLY A 19 -5.49 9.17 8.50
C GLY A 19 -4.67 7.92 8.17
N THR A 20 -4.08 7.28 9.18
CA THR A 20 -3.31 6.04 9.04
C THR A 20 -4.18 4.86 9.42
N ALA A 21 -4.27 3.86 8.57
CA ALA A 21 -5.10 2.69 8.79
C ALA A 21 -4.44 1.41 8.26
N LEU A 22 -4.65 0.30 8.96
CA LEU A 22 -4.44 -1.02 8.40
C LEU A 22 -5.65 -1.37 7.54
N SER A 23 -5.38 -1.78 6.29
CA SER A 23 -6.39 -2.15 5.31
C SER A 23 -6.26 -3.63 4.98
N GLU A 24 -7.34 -4.38 5.12
CA GLU A 24 -7.40 -5.82 4.88
C GLU A 24 -8.53 -6.16 3.90
N GLY A 25 -8.63 -7.43 3.51
CA GLY A 25 -9.59 -7.88 2.52
C GLY A 25 -9.20 -7.40 1.12
N ILE A 26 -10.13 -6.73 0.42
CA ILE A 26 -9.86 -6.05 -0.85
C ILE A 26 -9.51 -4.56 -0.66
N GLY A 27 -9.34 -4.11 0.62
CA GLY A 27 -9.08 -2.74 1.01
C GLY A 27 -10.20 -2.10 1.86
N GLU A 28 -11.31 -2.81 2.07
CA GLU A 28 -12.50 -2.31 2.75
C GLU A 28 -12.49 -2.47 4.25
N LYS A 29 -11.72 -3.42 4.79
CA LYS A 29 -11.63 -3.68 6.22
C LYS A 29 -10.56 -2.79 6.83
N LEU A 30 -10.99 -1.68 7.40
CA LEU A 30 -10.11 -0.67 7.95
C LEU A 30 -10.03 -0.75 9.47
N SER A 31 -8.82 -0.78 10.00
CA SER A 31 -8.53 -0.66 11.43
C SER A 31 -7.64 0.55 11.68
N ARG A 32 -7.98 1.37 12.70
CA ARG A 32 -7.14 2.51 13.08
C ARG A 32 -5.85 1.99 13.69
N VAL A 33 -4.77 2.62 13.26
CA VAL A 33 -3.44 2.40 13.81
C VAL A 33 -2.84 3.74 14.24
N ASP A 34 -1.67 3.72 14.86
CA ASP A 34 -0.97 4.94 15.23
C ASP A 34 -0.66 5.79 14.00
N ALA A 35 -0.83 7.10 14.14
CA ALA A 35 -0.61 8.03 13.05
C ALA A 35 0.85 8.03 12.61
N MET A 36 1.09 8.16 11.31
CA MET A 36 2.42 8.42 10.75
C MET A 36 3.09 9.59 11.48
N PRO A 37 4.38 9.51 11.85
CA PRO A 37 5.10 10.67 12.37
C PRO A 37 5.19 11.79 11.32
N ASP A 38 5.37 13.03 11.77
CA ASP A 38 5.56 14.16 10.88
C ASP A 38 6.78 13.94 9.97
N CYS A 39 6.56 13.97 8.66
CA CYS A 39 7.61 13.74 7.67
C CYS A 39 7.29 14.44 6.35
N TYR A 40 8.30 14.55 5.51
CA TYR A 40 8.12 14.95 4.12
C TYR A 40 7.91 13.74 3.24
N ILE A 41 6.93 13.82 2.33
CA ILE A 41 6.63 12.77 1.35
C ILE A 41 6.94 13.31 -0.05
N LEU A 42 7.85 12.63 -0.76
CA LEU A 42 8.12 12.88 -2.17
C LEU A 42 7.33 11.88 -3.02
N ILE A 43 6.51 12.39 -3.93
CA ILE A 43 5.78 11.56 -4.89
C ILE A 43 6.38 11.78 -6.28
N ALA A 44 6.91 10.70 -6.89
CA ALA A 44 7.36 10.69 -8.27
C ALA A 44 6.41 9.82 -9.11
N LYS A 45 5.78 10.42 -10.15
CA LYS A 45 4.87 9.72 -11.05
C LYS A 45 5.32 9.93 -12.49
N PRO A 46 5.88 8.91 -13.15
CA PRO A 46 6.20 9.00 -14.57
C PRO A 46 4.91 9.13 -15.41
N GLY A 47 5.04 9.63 -16.64
CA GLY A 47 3.93 9.89 -17.55
C GLY A 47 3.33 8.64 -18.21
N ILE A 48 3.31 7.52 -17.47
CA ILE A 48 2.75 6.25 -17.91
C ILE A 48 1.47 5.91 -17.15
N SER A 49 0.65 5.03 -17.72
CA SER A 49 -0.53 4.46 -17.10
C SER A 49 -0.37 2.96 -16.94
N VAL A 50 -0.46 2.48 -15.71
CA VAL A 50 -0.36 1.04 -15.36
C VAL A 50 -1.75 0.51 -15.07
N SER A 51 -2.15 -0.57 -15.75
CA SER A 51 -3.40 -1.24 -15.50
C SER A 51 -3.31 -2.10 -14.24
N THR A 52 -4.06 -1.75 -13.20
CA THR A 52 -4.16 -2.54 -11.96
C THR A 52 -4.59 -3.98 -12.23
N ALA A 53 -5.59 -4.17 -13.11
CA ALA A 53 -6.06 -5.50 -13.50
C ALA A 53 -4.95 -6.34 -14.16
N PHE A 54 -4.11 -5.74 -15.00
CA PHE A 54 -2.95 -6.40 -15.60
C PHE A 54 -1.95 -6.84 -14.53
N VAL A 55 -1.63 -5.97 -13.57
CA VAL A 55 -0.67 -6.27 -12.51
C VAL A 55 -1.15 -7.44 -11.66
N TYR A 56 -2.39 -7.41 -11.18
CA TYR A 56 -2.95 -8.52 -10.39
C TYR A 56 -3.01 -9.84 -11.16
N LYS A 57 -3.33 -9.80 -12.45
CA LYS A 57 -3.37 -11.00 -13.30
C LYS A 57 -1.99 -11.66 -13.48
N ASN A 58 -0.93 -10.87 -13.46
CA ASN A 58 0.45 -11.33 -13.66
C ASN A 58 1.23 -11.49 -12.33
N LEU A 59 0.58 -11.26 -11.18
CA LEU A 59 1.19 -11.46 -9.88
C LEU A 59 1.23 -12.96 -9.56
N ASP A 60 2.43 -13.49 -9.42
CA ASP A 60 2.67 -14.89 -9.02
C ASP A 60 2.88 -14.95 -7.50
N LEU A 61 1.78 -15.09 -6.77
CA LEU A 61 1.80 -15.17 -5.30
C LEU A 61 2.67 -16.32 -4.75
N PRO A 62 2.64 -17.55 -5.33
CA PRO A 62 3.52 -18.62 -4.90
C PRO A 62 5.01 -18.36 -5.11
N ALA A 63 5.38 -17.52 -6.08
CA ALA A 63 6.76 -17.17 -6.36
C ALA A 63 7.29 -16.00 -5.53
N LEU A 64 6.45 -15.34 -4.72
CA LEU A 64 6.88 -14.28 -3.83
C LEU A 64 7.78 -14.85 -2.73
N SER A 65 9.04 -14.44 -2.73
CA SER A 65 10.04 -14.85 -1.74
C SER A 65 9.88 -14.12 -0.40
N LYS A 66 9.16 -13.00 -0.40
CA LYS A 66 8.91 -12.17 0.78
C LYS A 66 7.47 -11.67 0.80
N HIS A 67 6.96 -11.50 1.99
CA HIS A 67 5.73 -10.75 2.28
C HIS A 67 6.09 -9.51 3.07
N PRO A 68 5.39 -8.37 2.87
CA PRO A 68 5.60 -7.15 3.65
C PRO A 68 5.52 -7.43 5.16
N ASP A 69 6.44 -6.85 5.92
CA ASP A 69 6.49 -6.95 7.40
C ASP A 69 5.47 -5.98 8.01
N ILE A 70 4.20 -6.38 7.99
CA ILE A 70 3.09 -5.56 8.49
C ILE A 70 3.19 -5.36 10.00
N ASP A 71 3.50 -6.41 10.75
CA ASP A 71 3.59 -6.33 12.22
C ASP A 71 4.71 -5.38 12.64
N GLY A 72 5.90 -5.49 12.04
CA GLY A 72 7.00 -4.54 12.27
C GLY A 72 6.67 -3.12 11.83
N MET A 73 5.90 -2.94 10.76
CA MET A 73 5.41 -1.62 10.34
C MET A 73 4.51 -0.99 11.42
N LEU A 74 3.58 -1.77 11.98
CA LEU A 74 2.69 -1.30 13.04
C LEU A 74 3.45 -0.92 14.32
N GLU A 75 4.48 -1.68 14.68
CA GLU A 75 5.36 -1.34 15.81
C GLU A 75 6.12 -0.03 15.56
N CYS A 76 6.71 0.15 14.38
CA CYS A 76 7.40 1.38 14.00
C CYS A 76 6.47 2.60 14.03
N LEU A 77 5.22 2.46 13.58
CA LEU A 77 4.20 3.52 13.68
C LEU A 77 3.92 3.89 15.14
N LYS A 78 3.76 2.90 16.01
CA LYS A 78 3.53 3.09 17.45
C LYS A 78 4.70 3.81 18.12
N GLU A 79 5.93 3.45 17.76
CA GLU A 79 7.16 4.03 18.33
C GLU A 79 7.55 5.36 17.65
N LYS A 80 6.85 5.76 16.59
CA LYS A 80 7.20 6.94 15.76
C LYS A 80 8.59 6.82 15.12
N ASP A 81 9.02 5.59 14.85
CA ASP A 81 10.32 5.31 14.23
C ASP A 81 10.21 5.47 12.70
N LEU A 82 10.49 6.69 12.23
CA LEU A 82 10.44 7.01 10.79
C LEU A 82 11.44 6.17 9.97
N SER A 83 12.63 5.90 10.51
CA SER A 83 13.64 5.08 9.83
C SER A 83 13.14 3.66 9.66
N GLY A 84 12.63 3.05 10.74
CA GLY A 84 12.06 1.71 10.70
C GLY A 84 10.85 1.60 9.76
N ILE A 85 10.02 2.65 9.66
CA ILE A 85 8.93 2.73 8.68
C ILE A 85 9.48 2.73 7.25
N CYS A 86 10.49 3.57 6.95
CA CYS A 86 11.10 3.65 5.62
C CYS A 86 11.72 2.31 5.20
N ASP A 87 12.38 1.61 6.12
CA ASP A 87 13.01 0.32 5.86
C ASP A 87 12.01 -0.81 5.55
N ARG A 88 10.72 -0.60 5.90
CA ARG A 88 9.63 -1.56 5.68
C ARG A 88 8.67 -1.17 4.56
N LEU A 89 8.95 -0.08 3.84
CA LEU A 89 8.17 0.27 2.66
C LEU A 89 8.39 -0.80 1.58
N GLU A 90 7.38 -1.58 1.31
CA GLU A 90 7.41 -2.67 0.34
C GLU A 90 6.05 -2.78 -0.36
N ASN A 91 6.09 -3.05 -1.67
CA ASN A 91 4.89 -3.29 -2.47
C ASN A 91 5.12 -4.48 -3.40
N VAL A 92 4.48 -5.60 -3.11
CA VAL A 92 4.63 -6.83 -3.91
C VAL A 92 4.23 -6.66 -5.39
N LEU A 93 3.39 -5.67 -5.70
CA LEU A 93 2.99 -5.36 -7.09
C LEU A 93 4.16 -4.82 -7.92
N GLU A 94 5.20 -4.29 -7.28
CA GLU A 94 6.43 -3.83 -7.95
C GLU A 94 7.13 -4.95 -8.70
N THR A 95 7.02 -6.19 -8.24
CA THR A 95 7.61 -7.35 -8.91
C THR A 95 7.09 -7.55 -10.33
N VAL A 96 5.90 -7.06 -10.63
CA VAL A 96 5.30 -7.06 -11.98
C VAL A 96 5.56 -5.73 -12.67
N THR A 97 5.30 -4.62 -11.99
CA THR A 97 5.32 -3.28 -12.62
C THR A 97 6.70 -2.86 -13.06
N ILE A 98 7.76 -3.12 -12.30
CA ILE A 98 9.14 -2.78 -12.68
C ILE A 98 9.60 -3.57 -13.90
N LYS A 99 9.22 -4.86 -14.01
CA LYS A 99 9.54 -5.68 -15.19
C LYS A 99 8.91 -5.16 -16.46
N GLU A 100 7.66 -4.73 -16.38
CA GLU A 100 6.91 -4.22 -17.55
C GLU A 100 7.26 -2.77 -17.87
N TYR A 101 7.52 -1.97 -16.83
CA TYR A 101 7.81 -0.54 -16.93
C TYR A 101 9.08 -0.17 -16.16
N PRO A 102 10.27 -0.43 -16.70
CA PRO A 102 11.54 -0.17 -16.00
C PRO A 102 11.76 1.29 -15.56
N ILE A 103 11.03 2.24 -16.15
CA ILE A 103 11.08 3.66 -15.75
C ILE A 103 10.57 3.90 -14.30
N ILE A 104 9.91 2.89 -13.71
CA ILE A 104 9.41 2.99 -12.32
C ILE A 104 10.51 2.72 -11.30
N GLU A 105 11.54 1.94 -11.65
CA GLU A 105 12.71 1.64 -10.84
C GLU A 105 13.60 2.89 -10.66
#